data_9d72ca05bb8f9afe24d28af2ee3a5cb9
#
_entry.id   9d72ca05bb8f9afe24d28af2ee3a5cb9
#
_cell.length_a   1.000
_cell.length_b   1.000
_cell.length_c   1.000
_cell.angle_alpha   90.00
_cell.angle_beta   90.00
_cell.angle_gamma   90.00
#
_symmetry.space_group_name_H-M   'P 1'
#
loop_
_entity.id
_entity.type
_entity.pdbx_description
1 polymer ?
#
loop_
_entity_poly.entity_id
_entity_poly.type
_entity_poly.pdbx_seq_one_letter_code
_entity_poly.pdbx_strand_id
1 'polypeptide(L)'
;MNSAAFYLLTSTILFSSSALSDGLTGSGEYIEQSTPKWQGIALGFEPQQEGLLGDMLGIRPILSEHGFNYSLGYLSQLSYNAGGGYNHDKQASYIDQFSLTFQQDLELYTGIPDAVIEGNIVNRNHDNNLTRDRLQDPRVNITDLSQESFGGQSITRLGWLTFARSFADQKLHWRIGLMNKVQDFDQIIPCDFQTLGLCGGKSANSLTWFNWNVHYWGTTLQYKLTDGLTLKTGVMEQNPDAPSRGRAWSWSTKGSKGILLPLELELKTNAFADLPGIYNLGVLYTNAQQRDLYTGVSGAAGATDPNGYRYHNNTWFFYGGFNQQVTKHQDDASRGLSVFYSMSLADQRTNYMHYAAATGIRYRGLFDSRPQDWLGLGVSMVKLSDYYKDNQRYMNQVNNVSDYANPSYSPVPGHSVTAELYYRFRVTSWLELQPDLQYWHSPAGVNHTQDAWVTGLKTVITF
;
A
#
# COMPACT_ATOMS: atom_id res chain seq x y z
N MET A 1 -5.81 -47.99 14.54
CA MET A 1 -4.50 -48.19 13.93
C MET A 1 -4.21 -46.99 13.08
N ASN A 2 -3.12 -46.38 13.41
CA ASN A 2 -2.37 -45.31 12.74
C ASN A 2 -2.89 -43.87 12.85
N SER A 3 -2.66 -43.31 14.06
CA SER A 3 -2.68 -41.87 14.33
C SER A 3 -1.28 -41.20 14.19
N ALA A 4 -0.36 -41.80 13.46
CA ALA A 4 1.04 -41.32 13.46
C ALA A 4 1.51 -40.64 12.17
N ALA A 5 0.66 -40.52 11.15
CA ALA A 5 1.02 -39.93 9.85
C ALA A 5 0.57 -38.46 9.69
N PHE A 6 -0.14 -37.90 10.66
CA PHE A 6 -0.75 -36.57 10.54
C PHE A 6 0.09 -35.44 11.14
N TYR A 7 1.21 -35.74 11.81
CA TYR A 7 2.00 -34.74 12.52
C TYR A 7 3.28 -34.26 11.81
N LEU A 8 3.55 -34.69 10.60
CA LEU A 8 4.80 -34.37 9.90
C LEU A 8 4.64 -33.34 8.74
N LEU A 9 3.42 -32.89 8.46
CA LEU A 9 3.14 -31.94 7.40
C LEU A 9 2.77 -30.53 7.88
N THR A 10 2.71 -30.29 9.19
CA THR A 10 2.28 -29.00 9.76
C THR A 10 3.41 -28.06 10.16
N SER A 11 4.67 -28.36 9.86
CA SER A 11 5.79 -27.56 10.36
C SER A 11 6.57 -26.77 9.30
N THR A 12 6.09 -26.63 8.08
CA THR A 12 6.98 -26.09 7.03
C THR A 12 6.44 -24.96 6.17
N ILE A 13 5.37 -24.28 6.51
CA ILE A 13 4.95 -23.11 5.70
C ILE A 13 4.35 -22.03 6.60
N LEU A 14 5.17 -21.37 7.40
CA LEU A 14 4.86 -20.04 7.94
C LEU A 14 5.52 -19.02 7.04
N PHE A 15 4.77 -18.51 6.08
CA PHE A 15 5.22 -17.42 5.24
C PHE A 15 4.89 -16.08 5.88
N SER A 16 5.85 -15.18 5.83
CA SER A 16 5.61 -13.78 6.18
C SER A 16 4.56 -13.21 5.23
N SER A 17 3.42 -12.89 5.77
CA SER A 17 2.43 -12.11 5.07
C SER A 17 3.04 -10.80 4.63
N SER A 18 3.17 -10.59 3.36
CA SER A 18 3.54 -9.30 2.80
C SER A 18 2.37 -8.33 2.90
N ALA A 19 2.62 -7.08 2.61
CA ALA A 19 1.64 -6.00 2.63
C ALA A 19 0.29 -6.30 1.95
N LEU A 20 0.17 -7.40 1.21
CA LEU A 20 -1.07 -7.82 0.55
C LEU A 20 -1.91 -8.76 1.39
N SER A 21 -1.31 -9.69 2.11
CA SER A 21 -2.04 -10.49 3.07
C SER A 21 -2.44 -9.63 4.25
N ASP A 22 -1.64 -8.63 4.62
CA ASP A 22 -2.00 -7.68 5.67
C ASP A 22 -3.16 -6.77 5.27
N GLY A 23 -3.27 -6.40 4.01
CA GLY A 23 -4.47 -5.73 3.49
C GLY A 23 -5.71 -6.60 3.52
N LEU A 24 -5.54 -7.91 3.53
CA LEU A 24 -6.64 -8.88 3.56
C LEU A 24 -6.84 -9.54 4.92
N THR A 25 -5.76 -9.79 5.67
CA THR A 25 -5.82 -10.52 6.95
C THR A 25 -5.44 -9.68 8.16
N GLY A 26 -4.75 -8.54 7.96
CA GLY A 26 -4.35 -7.65 9.04
C GLY A 26 -3.40 -8.25 10.06
N SER A 27 -2.72 -9.34 9.73
CA SER A 27 -1.78 -9.95 10.66
C SER A 27 -0.46 -9.17 10.68
N GLY A 28 -0.14 -8.57 11.82
CA GLY A 28 1.15 -7.92 12.06
C GLY A 28 2.33 -8.88 12.22
N GLU A 29 2.25 -10.06 11.65
CA GLU A 29 3.26 -11.13 11.79
C GLU A 29 4.52 -10.90 10.94
N TYR A 30 4.85 -9.66 10.62
CA TYR A 30 6.04 -9.31 9.84
C TYR A 30 7.36 -9.79 10.44
N ILE A 31 7.37 -10.19 11.68
CA ILE A 31 8.59 -10.17 12.45
C ILE A 31 8.99 -11.50 13.03
N GLU A 32 8.09 -12.45 13.11
CA GLU A 32 8.42 -13.82 13.50
C GLU A 32 8.53 -14.69 12.28
N GLN A 33 9.75 -15.03 11.89
CA GLN A 33 9.76 -16.04 10.89
C GLN A 33 10.99 -16.87 10.79
N SER A 34 10.84 -18.16 10.89
CA SER A 34 11.63 -19.08 10.12
C SER A 34 11.60 -18.66 8.66
N THR A 35 12.74 -18.26 8.12
CA THR A 35 12.86 -17.83 6.74
C THR A 35 12.45 -18.95 5.80
N PRO A 36 11.34 -18.84 5.07
CA PRO A 36 11.01 -19.80 4.04
C PRO A 36 12.08 -19.82 2.97
N LYS A 37 12.22 -20.94 2.26
CA LYS A 37 13.12 -21.10 1.12
C LYS A 37 13.05 -19.93 0.12
N TRP A 38 11.91 -19.29 0.00
CA TRP A 38 11.56 -18.21 -0.92
C TRP A 38 11.47 -16.85 -0.25
N GLN A 39 12.23 -16.61 0.75
CA GLN A 39 12.25 -15.33 1.44
C GLN A 39 12.59 -14.18 0.49
N GLY A 40 11.77 -13.16 0.45
CA GLY A 40 11.84 -12.06 -0.52
C GLY A 40 10.83 -12.20 -1.66
N ILE A 41 10.19 -13.35 -1.82
CA ILE A 41 8.97 -13.51 -2.58
C ILE A 41 7.87 -13.07 -1.64
N ALA A 42 7.55 -11.84 -1.72
CA ALA A 42 6.91 -11.05 -0.69
C ALA A 42 5.43 -11.37 -0.46
N LEU A 43 4.96 -12.57 -0.65
CA LEU A 43 3.57 -12.87 -0.45
C LEU A 43 3.46 -14.18 0.28
N GLY A 44 3.33 -14.05 1.58
CA GLY A 44 3.05 -15.19 2.41
C GLY A 44 1.77 -15.88 1.96
N PHE A 45 1.91 -17.13 1.59
CA PHE A 45 0.79 -18.03 1.57
C PHE A 45 0.72 -18.65 2.95
N GLU A 46 -0.05 -18.08 3.83
CA GLU A 46 -0.46 -18.83 4.98
C GLU A 46 -1.21 -20.07 4.49
N PRO A 47 -0.92 -21.26 5.01
CA PRO A 47 -1.75 -22.41 4.74
C PRO A 47 -3.16 -22.04 5.18
N GLN A 48 -4.05 -21.84 4.22
CA GLN A 48 -5.42 -21.41 4.52
C GLN A 48 -6.29 -22.56 5.04
N GLN A 49 -5.72 -23.45 5.81
CA GLN A 49 -6.46 -24.46 6.55
C GLN A 49 -7.49 -23.85 7.51
N GLU A 50 -7.26 -22.61 7.92
CA GLU A 50 -8.17 -21.84 8.76
C GLU A 50 -9.14 -20.94 7.98
N GLY A 51 -9.12 -20.95 6.64
CA GLY A 51 -10.03 -20.19 5.80
C GLY A 51 -11.47 -20.75 5.82
N LEU A 52 -12.43 -19.97 5.33
CA LEU A 52 -13.85 -20.35 5.23
C LEU A 52 -14.08 -21.69 4.49
N LEU A 53 -13.27 -21.98 3.48
CA LEU A 53 -13.36 -23.19 2.68
C LEU A 53 -12.44 -24.33 3.18
N GLY A 54 -11.63 -24.08 4.21
CA GLY A 54 -10.69 -25.04 4.77
C GLY A 54 -9.75 -25.62 3.70
N ASP A 55 -9.60 -26.94 3.70
CA ASP A 55 -8.77 -27.66 2.72
C ASP A 55 -9.43 -27.84 1.33
N MET A 56 -10.64 -27.28 1.13
CA MET A 56 -11.45 -27.44 -0.09
C MET A 56 -11.65 -28.92 -0.46
N LEU A 57 -12.08 -29.73 0.48
CA LEU A 57 -12.30 -31.18 0.30
C LEU A 57 -11.02 -31.93 -0.11
N GLY A 58 -9.87 -31.53 0.39
CA GLY A 58 -8.56 -32.12 0.11
C GLY A 58 -7.88 -31.62 -1.17
N ILE A 59 -8.46 -30.68 -1.90
CA ILE A 59 -7.84 -30.12 -3.12
C ILE A 59 -6.60 -29.29 -2.78
N ARG A 60 -6.63 -28.49 -1.70
CA ARG A 60 -5.46 -27.65 -1.31
C ARG A 60 -4.21 -28.47 -1.04
N PRO A 61 -4.24 -29.53 -0.21
CA PRO A 61 -3.09 -30.39 0.00
C PRO A 61 -2.54 -30.99 -1.30
N ILE A 62 -3.42 -31.48 -2.19
CA ILE A 62 -3.02 -32.06 -3.48
C ILE A 62 -2.29 -31.02 -4.34
N LEU A 63 -2.81 -29.79 -4.43
CA LEU A 63 -2.17 -28.72 -5.18
C LEU A 63 -0.83 -28.33 -4.56
N SER A 64 -0.75 -28.24 -3.23
CA SER A 64 0.49 -27.92 -2.50
C SER A 64 1.57 -29.00 -2.70
N GLU A 65 1.21 -30.27 -2.72
CA GLU A 65 2.12 -31.38 -3.05
C GLU A 65 2.70 -31.24 -4.47
N HIS A 66 1.96 -30.62 -5.38
CA HIS A 66 2.43 -30.30 -6.73
C HIS A 66 3.05 -28.88 -6.82
N GLY A 67 3.40 -28.27 -5.68
CA GLY A 67 4.05 -26.97 -5.60
C GLY A 67 3.15 -25.77 -5.95
N PHE A 68 1.84 -25.98 -6.11
CA PHE A 68 0.89 -24.89 -6.36
C PHE A 68 0.18 -24.49 -5.07
N ASN A 69 0.43 -23.26 -4.62
CA ASN A 69 -0.22 -22.66 -3.46
C ASN A 69 -1.04 -21.45 -3.90
N TYR A 70 -2.17 -21.21 -3.26
CA TYR A 70 -3.01 -20.05 -3.56
C TYR A 70 -3.72 -19.52 -2.31
N SER A 71 -4.08 -18.25 -2.38
CA SER A 71 -4.85 -17.53 -1.36
C SER A 71 -6.02 -16.83 -2.02
N LEU A 72 -7.20 -16.94 -1.42
CA LEU A 72 -8.41 -16.22 -1.81
C LEU A 72 -8.84 -15.33 -0.65
N GLY A 73 -9.09 -14.07 -0.93
CA GLY A 73 -9.53 -13.11 0.07
C GLY A 73 -10.62 -12.21 -0.48
N TYR A 74 -11.51 -11.81 0.40
CA TYR A 74 -12.51 -10.78 0.16
C TYR A 74 -12.37 -9.70 1.22
N LEU A 75 -12.37 -8.45 0.80
CA LEU A 75 -12.33 -7.28 1.66
C LEU A 75 -13.44 -6.33 1.25
N SER A 76 -14.20 -5.84 2.21
CA SER A 76 -15.13 -4.74 1.97
C SER A 76 -14.93 -3.60 2.95
N GLN A 77 -15.22 -2.39 2.51
CA GLN A 77 -15.08 -1.17 3.28
C GLN A 77 -16.30 -0.30 3.10
N LEU A 78 -17.04 -0.11 4.20
CA LEU A 78 -18.11 0.86 4.32
C LEU A 78 -17.56 2.10 5.00
N SER A 79 -17.83 3.28 4.45
CA SER A 79 -17.54 4.57 5.09
C SER A 79 -18.79 5.45 5.06
N TYR A 80 -19.07 6.11 6.17
CA TYR A 80 -20.24 6.99 6.32
C TYR A 80 -19.80 8.38 6.79
N ASN A 81 -20.16 9.43 6.04
CA ASN A 81 -19.94 10.81 6.46
C ASN A 81 -20.92 11.16 7.59
N ALA A 82 -20.44 11.19 8.83
CA ALA A 82 -21.23 11.54 10.00
C ALA A 82 -21.45 13.07 10.12
N GLY A 83 -20.57 13.87 9.50
CA GLY A 83 -20.70 15.32 9.44
C GLY A 83 -19.44 16.01 8.93
N GLY A 84 -19.61 17.21 8.38
CA GLY A 84 -18.54 18.01 7.80
C GLY A 84 -18.18 17.62 6.36
N GLY A 85 -17.00 18.04 5.90
CA GLY A 85 -16.54 17.86 4.54
C GLY A 85 -17.02 18.97 3.61
N TYR A 86 -16.75 18.81 2.31
CA TYR A 86 -17.15 19.75 1.27
C TYR A 86 -18.66 19.68 0.98
N ASN A 87 -19.19 18.48 0.84
CA ASN A 87 -20.62 18.22 0.73
C ASN A 87 -21.13 17.62 2.04
N HIS A 88 -21.97 18.38 2.74
CA HIS A 88 -22.45 18.03 4.08
C HIS A 88 -23.52 16.94 4.12
N ASP A 89 -23.94 16.42 2.97
CA ASP A 89 -24.93 15.34 2.92
C ASP A 89 -24.37 14.09 3.61
N LYS A 90 -25.13 13.59 4.58
CA LYS A 90 -24.84 12.34 5.26
C LYS A 90 -25.06 11.17 4.30
N GLN A 91 -23.97 10.53 3.89
CA GLN A 91 -24.03 9.45 2.92
C GLN A 91 -23.00 8.37 3.24
N ALA A 92 -23.36 7.13 2.93
CA ALA A 92 -22.45 6.00 2.95
C ALA A 92 -21.86 5.76 1.56
N SER A 93 -20.61 5.29 1.55
CA SER A 93 -19.94 4.74 0.38
C SER A 93 -19.46 3.33 0.69
N TYR A 94 -19.66 2.41 -0.22
CA TYR A 94 -19.24 1.02 -0.11
C TYR A 94 -18.34 0.65 -1.25
N ILE A 95 -17.24 0.00 -0.93
CA ILE A 95 -16.32 -0.59 -1.91
C ILE A 95 -15.97 -2.00 -1.47
N ASP A 96 -15.68 -2.87 -2.42
CA ASP A 96 -15.16 -4.19 -2.12
C ASP A 96 -14.08 -4.65 -3.09
N GLN A 97 -13.42 -5.71 -2.69
CA GLN A 97 -12.32 -6.30 -3.42
C GLN A 97 -12.32 -7.81 -3.20
N PHE A 98 -12.16 -8.55 -4.28
CA PHE A 98 -11.87 -9.98 -4.27
C PHE A 98 -10.47 -10.19 -4.85
N SER A 99 -9.64 -11.01 -4.20
CA SER A 99 -8.25 -11.24 -4.60
C SER A 99 -7.91 -12.72 -4.62
N LEU A 100 -7.33 -13.16 -5.74
CA LEU A 100 -6.67 -14.46 -5.88
C LEU A 100 -5.17 -14.21 -6.01
N THR A 101 -4.39 -14.75 -5.10
CA THR A 101 -2.93 -14.79 -5.20
C THR A 101 -2.49 -16.24 -5.33
N PHE A 102 -1.50 -16.53 -6.18
CA PHE A 102 -0.98 -17.87 -6.35
C PHE A 102 0.53 -17.89 -6.56
N GLN A 103 1.11 -19.04 -6.26
CA GLN A 103 2.52 -19.33 -6.43
C GLN A 103 2.70 -20.76 -6.91
N GLN A 104 3.54 -20.96 -7.93
CA GLN A 104 3.94 -22.26 -8.44
C GLN A 104 5.45 -22.46 -8.25
N ASP A 105 5.80 -23.49 -7.50
CA ASP A 105 7.17 -23.99 -7.42
C ASP A 105 7.60 -24.60 -8.75
N LEU A 106 8.68 -24.09 -9.32
CA LEU A 106 9.21 -24.57 -10.58
C LEU A 106 10.27 -25.67 -10.43
N GLU A 107 10.87 -25.81 -9.27
CA GLU A 107 11.88 -26.86 -9.03
C GLU A 107 11.33 -28.23 -9.30
N LEU A 108 10.07 -28.49 -8.92
CA LEU A 108 9.40 -29.77 -9.13
C LEU A 108 9.25 -30.18 -10.60
N TYR A 109 9.19 -29.20 -11.53
CA TYR A 109 8.93 -29.46 -12.94
C TYR A 109 10.14 -29.23 -13.85
N THR A 110 11.02 -28.33 -13.45
CA THR A 110 12.14 -27.87 -14.29
C THR A 110 13.49 -28.26 -13.71
N GLY A 111 13.53 -28.68 -12.44
CA GLY A 111 14.80 -28.91 -11.72
C GLY A 111 15.57 -27.62 -11.42
N ILE A 112 14.99 -26.42 -11.67
CA ILE A 112 15.63 -25.13 -11.37
C ILE A 112 15.38 -24.84 -9.87
N PRO A 113 16.41 -24.89 -9.03
CA PRO A 113 16.24 -24.72 -7.60
C PRO A 113 15.84 -23.28 -7.25
N ASP A 114 15.01 -23.18 -6.21
CA ASP A 114 14.58 -21.89 -5.64
C ASP A 114 13.91 -20.94 -6.65
N ALA A 115 13.20 -21.49 -7.65
CA ALA A 115 12.51 -20.73 -8.69
C ALA A 115 11.01 -20.87 -8.57
N VAL A 116 10.26 -19.75 -8.72
CA VAL A 116 8.81 -19.71 -8.64
C VAL A 116 8.21 -18.78 -9.71
N ILE A 117 6.97 -19.08 -10.07
CA ILE A 117 6.07 -18.12 -10.72
C ILE A 117 5.03 -17.69 -9.68
N GLU A 118 4.81 -16.38 -9.60
CA GLU A 118 3.80 -15.77 -8.72
C GLU A 118 2.83 -14.94 -9.52
N GLY A 119 1.57 -14.99 -9.15
CA GLY A 119 0.55 -14.17 -9.78
C GLY A 119 -0.52 -13.70 -8.81
N ASN A 120 -1.14 -12.58 -9.17
CA ASN A 120 -2.28 -12.03 -8.46
C ASN A 120 -3.32 -11.52 -9.44
N ILE A 121 -4.56 -11.87 -9.20
CA ILE A 121 -5.73 -11.36 -9.90
C ILE A 121 -6.63 -10.71 -8.87
N VAL A 122 -7.08 -9.50 -9.14
CA VAL A 122 -7.94 -8.75 -8.24
C VAL A 122 -9.14 -8.20 -8.98
N ASN A 123 -10.30 -8.33 -8.39
CA ASN A 123 -11.51 -7.64 -8.78
C ASN A 123 -11.83 -6.57 -7.74
N ARG A 124 -12.05 -5.33 -8.16
CA ARG A 124 -12.52 -4.24 -7.30
C ARG A 124 -13.85 -3.73 -7.81
N ASN A 125 -14.75 -3.42 -6.87
CA ASN A 125 -16.04 -2.79 -7.12
C ASN A 125 -16.10 -1.51 -6.28
N HIS A 126 -16.06 -0.36 -6.96
CA HIS A 126 -16.09 0.94 -6.32
C HIS A 126 -16.62 2.01 -7.29
N ASP A 127 -17.91 2.13 -7.38
CA ASP A 127 -18.52 3.18 -8.22
C ASP A 127 -18.45 4.55 -7.52
N ASN A 128 -18.47 4.55 -6.18
CA ASN A 128 -18.43 5.75 -5.35
C ASN A 128 -17.21 5.73 -4.43
N ASN A 129 -16.68 6.90 -4.12
CA ASN A 129 -15.66 7.10 -3.10
C ASN A 129 -16.03 8.27 -2.20
N LEU A 130 -16.18 8.02 -0.91
CA LEU A 130 -16.64 9.01 0.05
C LEU A 130 -15.76 10.26 0.06
N THR A 131 -14.44 10.10 0.01
CA THR A 131 -13.51 11.24 0.03
C THR A 131 -13.72 12.16 -1.17
N ARG A 132 -13.69 11.60 -2.40
CA ARG A 132 -13.86 12.38 -3.63
C ARG A 132 -15.23 13.01 -3.73
N ASP A 133 -16.26 12.27 -3.35
CA ASP A 133 -17.64 12.67 -3.64
C ASP A 133 -18.23 13.56 -2.54
N ARG A 134 -17.64 13.56 -1.32
CA ARG A 134 -18.20 14.23 -0.15
C ARG A 134 -17.20 15.02 0.68
N LEU A 135 -16.03 14.46 0.99
CA LEU A 135 -15.14 15.06 1.98
C LEU A 135 -14.31 16.20 1.42
N GLN A 136 -13.76 16.06 0.22
CA GLN A 136 -12.88 17.03 -0.40
C GLN A 136 -13.59 17.91 -1.44
N ASP A 137 -13.00 19.07 -1.71
CA ASP A 137 -13.38 19.89 -2.86
C ASP A 137 -13.09 19.14 -4.17
N PRO A 138 -14.10 18.94 -5.06
CA PRO A 138 -13.92 18.17 -6.30
C PRO A 138 -12.96 18.82 -7.31
N ARG A 139 -12.60 20.10 -7.13
CA ARG A 139 -11.65 20.84 -7.99
C ARG A 139 -10.17 20.52 -7.69
N VAL A 140 -9.88 19.74 -6.62
CA VAL A 140 -8.52 19.36 -6.24
C VAL A 140 -8.28 17.85 -6.38
N ASN A 141 -7.01 17.46 -6.53
CA ASN A 141 -6.64 16.05 -6.59
C ASN A 141 -6.75 15.37 -5.22
N ILE A 142 -6.99 14.06 -5.24
CA ILE A 142 -7.04 13.23 -4.04
C ILE A 142 -5.64 13.17 -3.40
N THR A 143 -5.58 13.39 -2.09
CA THR A 143 -4.36 13.25 -1.28
C THR A 143 -4.42 12.05 -0.35
N ASP A 144 -5.62 11.72 0.12
CA ASP A 144 -5.90 10.60 1.01
C ASP A 144 -7.31 10.08 0.74
N LEU A 145 -7.63 8.88 1.21
CA LEU A 145 -8.92 8.22 1.00
C LEU A 145 -9.42 7.60 2.30
N SER A 146 -10.73 7.73 2.56
CA SER A 146 -11.41 7.09 3.69
C SER A 146 -11.50 5.56 3.55
N GLN A 147 -11.23 5.04 2.36
CA GLN A 147 -11.29 3.63 2.00
C GLN A 147 -10.08 3.32 1.12
N GLU A 148 -9.12 2.55 1.65
CA GLU A 148 -7.83 2.28 0.99
C GLU A 148 -7.95 1.44 -0.28
N SER A 149 -8.96 0.56 -0.37
CA SER A 149 -9.14 -0.34 -1.52
C SER A 149 -9.66 0.36 -2.77
N PHE A 150 -9.62 1.69 -2.80
CA PHE A 150 -9.91 2.48 -3.99
C PHE A 150 -8.67 2.61 -4.88
N GLY A 151 -8.86 2.52 -6.18
CA GLY A 151 -7.80 2.68 -7.18
C GLY A 151 -7.71 1.50 -8.14
N GLY A 152 -7.03 1.69 -9.26
CA GLY A 152 -6.89 0.69 -10.31
C GLY A 152 -8.17 0.41 -11.09
N GLN A 153 -9.21 1.22 -10.95
CA GLN A 153 -10.53 1.11 -11.55
C GLN A 153 -11.42 0.00 -10.94
N SER A 154 -12.74 0.11 -11.14
CA SER A 154 -13.74 -0.89 -10.78
C SER A 154 -13.80 -1.96 -11.88
N ILE A 155 -12.89 -2.91 -11.82
CA ILE A 155 -12.73 -3.99 -12.80
C ILE A 155 -11.95 -5.16 -12.23
N THR A 156 -11.91 -6.27 -12.97
CA THR A 156 -10.97 -7.38 -12.74
C THR A 156 -9.68 -7.09 -13.50
N ARG A 157 -8.53 -7.20 -12.80
CA ARG A 157 -7.22 -6.93 -13.37
C ARG A 157 -6.14 -7.87 -12.86
N LEU A 158 -5.07 -7.98 -13.62
CA LEU A 158 -3.83 -8.59 -13.17
C LEU A 158 -3.14 -7.63 -12.19
N GLY A 159 -2.89 -8.07 -10.95
CA GLY A 159 -2.13 -7.31 -9.95
C GLY A 159 -0.63 -7.44 -10.18
N TRP A 160 -0.15 -8.64 -10.47
CA TRP A 160 1.21 -8.97 -10.91
C TRP A 160 1.26 -10.36 -11.53
N LEU A 161 2.32 -10.62 -12.31
CA LEU A 161 2.74 -11.94 -12.76
C LEU A 161 4.26 -11.92 -12.93
N THR A 162 4.97 -12.58 -12.04
CA THR A 162 6.44 -12.53 -11.94
C THR A 162 7.05 -13.92 -11.87
N PHE A 163 8.25 -14.03 -12.43
CA PHE A 163 9.19 -15.09 -12.12
C PHE A 163 10.14 -14.57 -11.04
N ALA A 164 10.43 -15.39 -10.02
CA ALA A 164 11.39 -15.07 -9.01
C ALA A 164 12.30 -16.25 -8.71
N ARG A 165 13.55 -15.97 -8.34
CA ARG A 165 14.54 -16.98 -7.99
C ARG A 165 15.52 -16.47 -6.94
N SER A 166 15.92 -17.36 -6.02
CA SER A 166 16.98 -17.09 -5.06
C SER A 166 18.28 -17.80 -5.46
N PHE A 167 19.41 -17.18 -5.11
CA PHE A 167 20.76 -17.64 -5.40
C PHE A 167 21.66 -17.48 -4.17
N ALA A 168 22.87 -18.08 -4.22
CA ALA A 168 23.91 -17.91 -3.22
C ALA A 168 23.41 -18.16 -1.80
N ASP A 169 22.82 -19.34 -1.57
CA ASP A 169 22.23 -19.76 -0.29
C ASP A 169 21.22 -18.72 0.25
N GLN A 170 20.29 -18.28 -0.60
CA GLN A 170 19.23 -17.31 -0.29
C GLN A 170 19.73 -15.88 0.01
N LYS A 171 20.98 -15.55 -0.31
CA LYS A 171 21.52 -14.19 -0.12
C LYS A 171 21.11 -13.22 -1.21
N LEU A 172 20.96 -13.72 -2.45
CA LEU A 172 20.53 -12.90 -3.59
C LEU A 172 19.17 -13.38 -4.07
N HIS A 173 18.22 -12.47 -4.09
CA HIS A 173 16.89 -12.71 -4.61
C HIS A 173 16.63 -11.84 -5.84
N TRP A 174 16.19 -12.45 -6.92
CA TRP A 174 15.87 -11.80 -8.20
C TRP A 174 14.42 -12.05 -8.57
N ARG A 175 13.74 -11.00 -9.03
CA ARG A 175 12.38 -11.03 -9.56
C ARG A 175 12.30 -10.29 -10.88
N ILE A 176 11.50 -10.78 -11.82
CA ILE A 176 11.25 -10.15 -13.12
C ILE A 176 9.83 -10.43 -13.59
N GLY A 177 9.19 -9.46 -14.25
CA GLY A 177 7.88 -9.62 -14.86
C GLY A 177 7.00 -8.39 -14.72
N LEU A 178 5.70 -8.62 -14.74
CA LEU A 178 4.68 -7.61 -14.42
C LEU A 178 4.55 -7.52 -12.90
N MET A 179 4.95 -6.40 -12.33
CA MET A 179 5.07 -6.21 -10.88
C MET A 179 4.53 -4.86 -10.43
N ASN A 180 4.52 -4.64 -9.14
CA ASN A 180 4.23 -3.34 -8.51
C ASN A 180 5.18 -3.08 -7.35
N LYS A 181 5.06 -1.89 -6.75
CA LYS A 181 5.95 -1.44 -5.67
C LYS A 181 5.95 -2.37 -4.46
N VAL A 182 4.77 -2.77 -4.01
CA VAL A 182 4.59 -3.46 -2.71
C VAL A 182 5.18 -4.87 -2.67
N GLN A 183 5.55 -5.46 -3.81
CA GLN A 183 6.18 -6.79 -3.80
C GLN A 183 7.58 -6.76 -3.16
N ASP A 184 8.31 -5.66 -3.29
CA ASP A 184 9.71 -5.62 -2.87
C ASP A 184 10.11 -4.38 -2.05
N PHE A 185 9.37 -3.25 -2.14
CA PHE A 185 9.81 -1.97 -1.59
C PHE A 185 8.75 -1.32 -0.69
N ASP A 186 9.21 -0.50 0.26
CA ASP A 186 8.40 0.38 1.11
C ASP A 186 7.32 -0.37 1.90
N GLN A 187 7.72 -1.47 2.57
CA GLN A 187 6.85 -2.43 3.24
C GLN A 187 6.97 -2.40 4.76
N ILE A 188 7.02 -1.24 5.38
CA ILE A 188 7.21 -1.14 6.83
C ILE A 188 5.92 -0.92 7.62
N ILE A 189 4.89 -0.33 6.98
CA ILE A 189 3.60 -0.09 7.63
C ILE A 189 2.59 -1.07 7.07
N PRO A 190 1.99 -1.91 7.91
CA PRO A 190 0.90 -2.78 7.49
C PRO A 190 -0.33 -1.97 7.11
N CYS A 191 -1.13 -2.50 6.18
CA CYS A 191 -2.37 -1.89 5.73
C CYS A 191 -3.54 -2.27 6.65
N ASP A 192 -3.40 -1.98 7.95
CA ASP A 192 -4.39 -2.27 8.97
C ASP A 192 -5.55 -1.29 8.94
N PHE A 193 -5.22 -0.03 8.86
CA PHE A 193 -6.19 1.08 8.86
C PHE A 193 -7.07 1.04 7.61
N GLN A 194 -8.25 1.67 7.71
CA GLN A 194 -9.14 1.81 6.56
C GLN A 194 -8.75 2.99 5.68
N THR A 195 -8.16 4.05 6.25
CA THR A 195 -7.67 5.20 5.48
C THR A 195 -6.41 4.88 4.68
N LEU A 196 -6.35 5.41 3.46
CA LEU A 196 -5.22 5.17 2.56
C LEU A 196 -3.89 5.70 3.10
N GLY A 197 -3.89 6.88 3.71
CA GLY A 197 -2.68 7.51 4.24
C GLY A 197 -2.01 6.74 5.37
N LEU A 198 -2.76 5.84 6.04
CA LEU A 198 -2.28 4.94 7.10
C LEU A 198 -2.12 3.50 6.62
N CYS A 199 -2.37 3.20 5.34
CA CYS A 199 -2.23 1.88 4.75
C CYS A 199 -0.93 1.77 3.97
N GLY A 200 -0.04 0.94 4.43
CA GLY A 200 1.28 0.56 3.92
C GLY A 200 1.84 1.30 2.70
N GLY A 201 2.97 1.95 2.84
CA GLY A 201 3.71 2.53 1.72
C GLY A 201 2.97 3.57 0.88
N LYS A 202 1.91 4.17 1.38
CA LYS A 202 1.20 5.27 0.70
C LYS A 202 1.89 6.57 1.00
N SER A 203 2.61 7.08 0.03
CA SER A 203 3.56 8.16 0.20
C SER A 203 3.45 9.18 -0.94
N ALA A 204 4.20 10.27 -0.85
CA ALA A 204 4.24 11.31 -1.87
C ALA A 204 4.59 10.78 -3.29
N ASN A 205 5.22 9.61 -3.39
CA ASN A 205 5.56 8.96 -4.65
C ASN A 205 4.41 8.17 -5.30
N SER A 206 3.26 8.01 -4.65
CA SER A 206 2.19 7.10 -5.06
C SER A 206 1.53 7.42 -6.41
N LEU A 207 1.67 8.64 -6.90
CA LEU A 207 1.20 9.05 -8.23
C LEU A 207 2.21 8.73 -9.35
N THR A 208 3.45 8.39 -9.01
CA THR A 208 4.52 8.07 -9.94
C THR A 208 4.90 6.59 -9.88
N TRP A 209 4.98 6.05 -8.69
CA TRP A 209 5.31 4.66 -8.43
C TRP A 209 4.07 3.93 -7.89
N PHE A 210 3.30 3.34 -8.79
CA PHE A 210 2.03 2.74 -8.43
C PHE A 210 2.20 1.53 -7.53
N ASN A 211 1.31 1.48 -6.56
CA ASN A 211 1.20 0.38 -5.63
C ASN A 211 0.24 -0.70 -6.19
N TRP A 212 0.06 -1.77 -5.42
CA TRP A 212 -0.95 -2.78 -5.70
C TRP A 212 -2.32 -2.08 -5.86
N ASN A 213 -3.06 -2.39 -6.84
CA ASN A 213 -3.16 -3.51 -7.78
C ASN A 213 -2.71 -3.16 -9.22
N VAL A 214 -1.91 -2.15 -9.40
CA VAL A 214 -1.46 -1.67 -10.71
C VAL A 214 -0.10 -2.26 -11.04
N HIS A 215 -0.01 -3.00 -12.13
CA HIS A 215 1.25 -3.62 -12.58
C HIS A 215 1.92 -2.85 -13.72
N TYR A 216 3.21 -3.05 -13.84
CA TYR A 216 4.10 -2.59 -14.92
C TYR A 216 5.30 -3.54 -15.04
N TRP A 217 6.01 -3.49 -16.17
CA TRP A 217 7.22 -4.29 -16.34
C TRP A 217 8.33 -3.84 -15.39
N GLY A 218 9.05 -4.80 -14.84
CA GLY A 218 10.19 -4.51 -13.99
C GLY A 218 11.05 -5.72 -13.66
N THR A 219 12.19 -5.43 -13.07
CA THR A 219 13.07 -6.40 -12.46
C THR A 219 13.66 -5.83 -11.18
N THR A 220 13.80 -6.67 -10.15
CA THR A 220 14.32 -6.29 -8.84
C THR A 220 15.38 -7.26 -8.36
N LEU A 221 16.29 -6.75 -7.56
CA LEU A 221 17.33 -7.51 -6.87
C LEU A 221 17.33 -7.13 -5.40
N GLN A 222 17.36 -8.13 -4.53
CA GLN A 222 17.53 -7.98 -3.09
C GLN A 222 18.77 -8.76 -2.67
N TYR A 223 19.66 -8.11 -1.95
CA TYR A 223 20.90 -8.73 -1.47
C TYR A 223 21.02 -8.58 0.05
N LYS A 224 21.09 -9.71 0.76
CA LYS A 224 21.33 -9.74 2.20
C LYS A 224 22.78 -9.40 2.49
N LEU A 225 23.02 -8.22 3.02
CA LEU A 225 24.34 -7.78 3.49
C LEU A 225 24.72 -8.49 4.80
N THR A 226 23.73 -8.67 5.68
CA THR A 226 23.77 -9.49 6.90
C THR A 226 22.43 -10.20 7.05
N ASP A 227 22.25 -11.00 8.10
CA ASP A 227 20.98 -11.70 8.37
C ASP A 227 19.80 -10.73 8.57
N GLY A 228 20.06 -9.53 9.08
CA GLY A 228 19.03 -8.52 9.30
C GLY A 228 19.04 -7.36 8.30
N LEU A 229 20.11 -7.13 7.54
CA LEU A 229 20.26 -5.98 6.66
C LEU A 229 20.21 -6.39 5.19
N THR A 230 19.24 -5.86 4.46
CA THR A 230 19.03 -6.15 3.03
C THR A 230 19.12 -4.88 2.20
N LEU A 231 19.89 -4.93 1.12
CA LEU A 231 19.91 -3.90 0.06
C LEU A 231 18.99 -4.34 -1.06
N LYS A 232 18.10 -3.45 -1.49
CA LYS A 232 17.12 -3.70 -2.56
C LYS A 232 17.27 -2.66 -3.65
N THR A 233 17.21 -3.09 -4.91
CA THR A 233 17.23 -2.19 -6.07
C THR A 233 16.43 -2.80 -7.22
N GLY A 234 16.17 -2.00 -8.26
CA GLY A 234 15.45 -2.49 -9.42
C GLY A 234 15.39 -1.48 -10.56
N VAL A 235 14.83 -1.95 -11.67
CA VAL A 235 14.46 -1.12 -12.82
C VAL A 235 13.03 -1.46 -13.17
N MET A 236 12.17 -0.45 -13.19
CA MET A 236 10.75 -0.61 -13.46
C MET A 236 10.29 0.38 -14.54
N GLU A 237 9.30 -0.01 -15.30
CA GLU A 237 8.64 0.88 -16.27
C GLU A 237 7.90 2.01 -15.53
N GLN A 238 8.10 3.24 -15.98
CA GLN A 238 7.27 4.36 -15.57
C GLN A 238 6.21 4.62 -16.64
N ASN A 239 4.98 4.21 -16.35
CA ASN A 239 3.85 4.30 -17.27
C ASN A 239 2.64 4.93 -16.56
N PRO A 240 2.35 6.23 -16.79
CA PRO A 240 1.24 6.92 -16.13
C PRO A 240 -0.14 6.36 -16.50
N ASP A 241 -0.24 5.62 -17.61
CA ASP A 241 -1.50 5.00 -18.05
C ASP A 241 -1.75 3.62 -17.41
N ALA A 242 -0.80 3.09 -16.63
CA ALA A 242 -0.91 1.76 -16.01
C ALA A 242 -2.19 1.56 -15.17
N PRO A 243 -2.73 2.56 -14.44
CA PRO A 243 -3.98 2.40 -13.70
C PRO A 243 -5.23 2.32 -14.58
N SER A 244 -5.15 2.67 -15.86
CA SER A 244 -6.32 2.75 -16.75
C SER A 244 -6.97 1.38 -17.00
N ARG A 245 -8.27 1.39 -17.31
CA ARG A 245 -9.06 0.17 -17.59
C ARG A 245 -8.48 -0.65 -18.75
N GLY A 246 -8.02 0.02 -19.80
CA GLY A 246 -7.41 -0.65 -20.96
C GLY A 246 -6.07 -1.34 -20.68
N ARG A 247 -5.47 -1.06 -19.51
CA ARG A 247 -4.18 -1.63 -19.09
C ARG A 247 -4.33 -2.77 -18.07
N ALA A 248 -5.55 -3.11 -17.71
CA ALA A 248 -5.83 -4.08 -16.63
C ALA A 248 -5.17 -5.46 -16.86
N TRP A 249 -5.04 -5.91 -18.11
CA TRP A 249 -4.42 -7.17 -18.50
C TRP A 249 -3.29 -6.98 -19.52
N SER A 250 -2.81 -5.75 -19.68
CA SER A 250 -1.87 -5.42 -20.75
C SER A 250 -0.44 -5.80 -20.41
N TRP A 251 0.22 -6.45 -21.33
CA TRP A 251 1.65 -6.76 -21.32
C TRP A 251 2.47 -5.76 -22.15
N SER A 252 1.79 -4.80 -22.81
CA SER A 252 2.43 -3.81 -23.66
C SER A 252 3.06 -2.68 -22.85
N THR A 253 4.20 -2.20 -23.28
CA THR A 253 4.88 -1.01 -22.75
C THR A 253 4.41 0.29 -23.41
N LYS A 254 3.36 0.25 -24.23
CA LYS A 254 2.80 1.46 -24.87
C LYS A 254 2.38 2.46 -23.78
N GLY A 255 2.78 3.72 -23.92
CA GLY A 255 2.53 4.77 -22.94
C GLY A 255 3.64 4.93 -21.89
N SER A 256 4.65 4.08 -21.90
CA SER A 256 5.86 4.25 -21.07
C SER A 256 6.52 5.60 -21.34
N LYS A 257 6.92 6.28 -20.27
CA LYS A 257 7.56 7.62 -20.30
C LYS A 257 9.02 7.58 -19.84
N GLY A 258 9.46 6.44 -19.31
CA GLY A 258 10.79 6.26 -18.78
C GLY A 258 10.87 5.07 -17.84
N ILE A 259 11.85 5.10 -16.96
CA ILE A 259 12.11 4.07 -15.96
C ILE A 259 12.10 4.65 -14.55
N LEU A 260 11.77 3.79 -13.60
CA LEU A 260 11.89 4.01 -12.16
C LEU A 260 13.09 3.21 -11.65
N LEU A 261 13.92 3.84 -10.85
CA LEU A 261 15.13 3.26 -10.25
C LEU A 261 15.04 3.39 -8.71
N PRO A 262 14.46 2.42 -8.00
CA PRO A 262 14.47 2.39 -6.55
C PRO A 262 15.79 1.86 -6.01
N LEU A 263 16.19 2.39 -4.85
CA LEU A 263 17.25 1.86 -4.01
C LEU A 263 16.77 1.95 -2.56
N GLU A 264 16.77 0.81 -1.84
CA GLU A 264 16.28 0.74 -0.45
C GLU A 264 17.24 -0.10 0.41
N LEU A 265 17.48 0.37 1.62
CA LEU A 265 18.05 -0.42 2.71
C LEU A 265 16.91 -0.79 3.68
N GLU A 266 16.79 -2.07 4.00
CA GLU A 266 15.86 -2.60 4.98
C GLU A 266 16.62 -3.30 6.10
N LEU A 267 16.31 -2.93 7.34
CA LEU A 267 16.85 -3.58 8.54
C LEU A 267 15.71 -4.24 9.31
N LYS A 268 15.81 -5.56 9.51
CA LYS A 268 15.00 -6.34 10.47
C LYS A 268 15.85 -6.69 11.66
N THR A 269 15.40 -6.42 12.86
CA THR A 269 16.19 -6.58 14.08
C THR A 269 15.33 -6.78 15.31
N ASN A 270 15.84 -7.51 16.31
CA ASN A 270 15.29 -7.64 17.63
C ASN A 270 16.15 -6.88 18.69
N ALA A 271 16.99 -5.94 18.24
CA ALA A 271 17.91 -5.23 19.13
C ALA A 271 17.23 -4.36 20.18
N PHE A 272 15.96 -3.97 19.97
CA PHE A 272 15.20 -3.21 20.96
C PHE A 272 14.42 -4.17 21.89
N ALA A 273 14.88 -4.34 23.11
CA ALA A 273 14.23 -5.15 24.15
C ALA A 273 13.91 -6.61 23.74
N ASP A 274 14.70 -7.20 22.83
CA ASP A 274 14.47 -8.50 22.19
C ASP A 274 13.10 -8.57 21.45
N LEU A 275 12.59 -7.41 21.06
CA LEU A 275 11.32 -7.28 20.36
C LEU A 275 11.56 -6.89 18.91
N PRO A 276 10.70 -7.39 18.01
CA PRO A 276 10.90 -7.25 16.61
C PRO A 276 10.68 -5.82 16.08
N GLY A 277 11.56 -5.39 15.19
CA GLY A 277 11.51 -4.12 14.49
C GLY A 277 11.93 -4.23 13.02
N ILE A 278 11.27 -3.46 12.17
CA ILE A 278 11.65 -3.28 10.76
C ILE A 278 11.82 -1.79 10.48
N TYR A 279 12.89 -1.47 9.77
CA TYR A 279 13.28 -0.10 9.42
C TYR A 279 13.64 -0.06 7.95
N ASN A 280 13.27 0.97 7.23
CA ASN A 280 13.76 1.17 5.87
C ASN A 280 14.16 2.61 5.59
N LEU A 281 15.00 2.76 4.58
CA LEU A 281 15.40 4.03 4.01
C LEU A 281 15.58 3.84 2.52
N GLY A 282 14.90 4.63 1.71
CA GLY A 282 14.94 4.46 0.27
C GLY A 282 14.91 5.76 -0.51
N VAL A 283 15.42 5.67 -1.72
CA VAL A 283 15.34 6.72 -2.74
C VAL A 283 14.73 6.13 -4.01
N LEU A 284 13.97 6.93 -4.71
CA LEU A 284 13.43 6.60 -6.01
C LEU A 284 13.82 7.72 -6.98
N TYR A 285 14.35 7.35 -8.12
CA TYR A 285 14.63 8.24 -9.23
C TYR A 285 13.86 7.79 -10.47
N THR A 286 13.38 8.73 -11.27
CA THR A 286 12.85 8.45 -12.61
C THR A 286 13.38 9.45 -13.63
N ASN A 287 13.69 8.95 -14.81
CA ASN A 287 14.08 9.77 -15.98
C ASN A 287 12.88 10.15 -16.85
N ALA A 288 11.66 9.84 -16.42
CA ALA A 288 10.47 10.27 -17.14
C ALA A 288 10.32 11.79 -17.08
N GLN A 289 9.98 12.38 -18.22
CA GLN A 289 9.75 13.80 -18.32
C GLN A 289 8.54 14.22 -17.47
N GLN A 290 8.70 15.25 -16.65
CA GLN A 290 7.69 15.76 -15.74
C GLN A 290 7.46 17.26 -15.96
N ARG A 291 6.20 17.68 -16.03
CA ARG A 291 5.84 19.11 -16.14
C ARG A 291 6.10 19.82 -14.82
N ASP A 292 6.73 21.01 -14.89
CA ASP A 292 6.80 21.93 -13.74
C ASP A 292 5.40 22.37 -13.32
N LEU A 293 5.16 22.46 -12.03
CA LEU A 293 3.85 22.80 -11.48
C LEU A 293 3.55 24.32 -11.46
N TYR A 294 4.59 25.15 -11.67
CA TYR A 294 4.45 26.60 -11.67
C TYR A 294 5.26 27.30 -12.78
N THR A 295 6.53 26.90 -12.98
CA THR A 295 7.48 27.65 -13.82
C THR A 295 7.29 27.35 -15.29
N GLY A 296 7.21 28.39 -16.09
CA GLY A 296 7.18 28.33 -17.55
C GLY A 296 8.55 28.19 -18.20
N VAL A 297 8.57 27.99 -19.52
CA VAL A 297 9.78 27.85 -20.33
C VAL A 297 10.64 29.11 -20.26
N SER A 298 10.03 30.30 -20.26
CA SER A 298 10.70 31.58 -20.14
C SER A 298 11.21 31.90 -18.73
N GLY A 299 10.80 31.12 -17.72
CA GLY A 299 11.06 31.38 -16.31
C GLY A 299 9.95 32.17 -15.59
N ALA A 300 8.96 32.68 -16.33
CA ALA A 300 7.74 33.26 -15.76
C ALA A 300 6.76 32.17 -15.30
N ALA A 301 5.58 32.60 -14.80
CA ALA A 301 4.52 31.63 -14.44
C ALA A 301 4.03 30.88 -15.70
N GLY A 302 4.07 29.56 -15.67
CA GLY A 302 3.77 28.70 -16.82
C GLY A 302 2.33 28.81 -17.35
N ALA A 303 1.40 29.20 -16.48
CA ALA A 303 0.00 29.39 -16.85
C ALA A 303 -0.22 30.52 -17.89
N THR A 304 0.68 31.49 -17.93
CA THR A 304 0.63 32.62 -18.89
C THR A 304 1.86 32.71 -19.78
N ASP A 305 2.81 31.79 -19.65
CA ASP A 305 3.97 31.72 -20.54
C ASP A 305 3.52 31.28 -21.94
N PRO A 306 3.81 32.02 -23.01
CA PRO A 306 3.46 31.67 -24.38
C PRO A 306 4.00 30.28 -24.81
N ASN A 307 5.12 29.84 -24.21
CA ASN A 307 5.76 28.54 -24.47
C ASN A 307 5.29 27.45 -23.49
N GLY A 308 4.35 27.77 -22.61
CA GLY A 308 3.78 26.86 -21.62
C GLY A 308 4.72 26.56 -20.44
N TYR A 309 4.36 25.52 -19.69
CA TYR A 309 5.14 25.08 -18.54
C TYR A 309 6.46 24.41 -18.96
N ARG A 310 7.51 24.65 -18.16
CA ARG A 310 8.78 23.95 -18.29
C ARG A 310 8.61 22.46 -18.02
N TYR A 311 9.44 21.65 -18.66
CA TYR A 311 9.55 20.22 -18.38
C TYR A 311 10.94 19.90 -17.80
N HIS A 312 10.94 19.01 -16.81
CA HIS A 312 12.13 18.42 -16.21
C HIS A 312 12.31 17.00 -16.72
N ASN A 313 13.53 16.58 -17.03
CA ASN A 313 13.84 15.25 -17.55
C ASN A 313 14.02 14.20 -16.45
N ASN A 314 13.68 14.54 -15.21
CA ASN A 314 13.73 13.64 -14.06
C ASN A 314 12.87 14.17 -12.92
N THR A 315 12.58 13.26 -11.99
CA THR A 315 12.12 13.60 -10.64
C THR A 315 12.65 12.58 -9.65
N TRP A 316 12.67 12.93 -8.38
CA TRP A 316 13.19 12.11 -7.31
C TRP A 316 12.26 12.09 -6.10
N PHE A 317 12.37 11.03 -5.32
CA PHE A 317 11.67 10.84 -4.06
C PHE A 317 12.62 10.24 -3.04
N PHE A 318 12.38 10.59 -1.79
CA PHE A 318 13.02 10.00 -0.63
C PHE A 318 11.93 9.44 0.29
N TYR A 319 12.14 8.28 0.87
CA TYR A 319 11.18 7.69 1.80
C TYR A 319 11.89 6.86 2.87
N GLY A 320 11.21 6.65 3.98
CA GLY A 320 11.71 5.78 5.03
C GLY A 320 10.81 5.78 6.25
N GLY A 321 11.12 4.89 7.17
CA GLY A 321 10.37 4.77 8.41
C GLY A 321 10.71 3.52 9.19
N PHE A 322 9.84 3.19 10.13
CA PHE A 322 9.97 1.99 10.96
C PHE A 322 8.61 1.50 11.47
N ASN A 323 8.60 0.22 11.85
CA ASN A 323 7.56 -0.40 12.65
C ASN A 323 8.26 -1.24 13.73
N GLN A 324 8.11 -0.85 15.00
CA GLN A 324 8.81 -1.44 16.13
C GLN A 324 7.82 -1.87 17.21
N GLN A 325 7.85 -3.13 17.60
CA GLN A 325 7.18 -3.58 18.81
C GLN A 325 7.97 -3.05 20.03
N VAL A 326 7.28 -2.40 20.95
CA VAL A 326 7.90 -1.74 22.13
C VAL A 326 7.55 -2.39 23.44
N THR A 327 6.47 -3.19 23.49
CA THR A 327 6.13 -3.99 24.66
C THR A 327 5.69 -5.38 24.24
N LYS A 328 5.81 -6.34 25.18
CA LYS A 328 5.08 -7.61 25.14
C LYS A 328 3.91 -7.54 26.13
N HIS A 329 2.90 -8.38 25.93
CA HIS A 329 1.78 -8.50 26.87
C HIS A 329 2.08 -9.65 27.83
N GLN A 330 2.37 -9.33 29.09
CA GLN A 330 2.91 -10.28 30.07
C GLN A 330 4.18 -10.96 29.53
N ASP A 331 4.20 -12.28 29.34
CA ASP A 331 5.32 -13.03 28.78
C ASP A 331 5.12 -13.44 27.31
N ASP A 332 4.00 -13.02 26.70
CA ASP A 332 3.68 -13.32 25.31
C ASP A 332 4.22 -12.21 24.38
N ALA A 333 5.31 -12.50 23.68
CA ALA A 333 5.93 -11.57 22.74
C ALA A 333 5.13 -11.41 21.42
N SER A 334 4.17 -12.30 21.12
CA SER A 334 3.28 -12.15 19.97
C SER A 334 2.19 -11.11 20.20
N ARG A 335 2.03 -10.64 21.44
CA ARG A 335 1.07 -9.62 21.88
C ARG A 335 1.80 -8.40 22.42
N GLY A 336 1.20 -7.24 22.31
CA GLY A 336 1.77 -6.01 22.86
C GLY A 336 1.63 -4.81 21.95
N LEU A 337 2.30 -3.73 22.34
CA LEU A 337 2.26 -2.44 21.66
C LEU A 337 3.36 -2.35 20.60
N SER A 338 2.97 -1.95 19.39
CA SER A 338 3.88 -1.54 18.32
C SER A 338 3.68 -0.06 17.99
N VAL A 339 4.77 0.60 17.62
CA VAL A 339 4.78 1.99 17.16
C VAL A 339 5.32 2.01 15.75
N PHE A 340 4.69 2.76 14.87
CA PHE A 340 5.16 2.93 13.50
C PHE A 340 5.30 4.40 13.12
N TYR A 341 6.20 4.66 12.19
CA TYR A 341 6.39 5.94 11.54
C TYR A 341 6.82 5.72 10.09
N SER A 342 6.27 6.48 9.17
CA SER A 342 6.78 6.58 7.81
C SER A 342 6.74 8.01 7.31
N MET A 343 7.65 8.33 6.41
CA MET A 343 7.68 9.61 5.72
C MET A 343 8.12 9.44 4.27
N SER A 344 7.71 10.38 3.45
CA SER A 344 8.23 10.53 2.10
C SER A 344 8.31 11.99 1.70
N LEU A 345 9.32 12.31 0.90
CA LEU A 345 9.60 13.62 0.36
C LEU A 345 9.74 13.50 -1.16
N ALA A 346 9.10 14.39 -1.90
CA ALA A 346 9.15 14.45 -3.36
C ALA A 346 9.69 15.80 -3.86
N ASP A 347 10.25 15.82 -5.06
CA ASP A 347 10.60 17.08 -5.73
C ASP A 347 9.33 17.91 -5.95
N GLN A 348 9.21 19.02 -5.21
CA GLN A 348 8.01 19.86 -5.22
C GLN A 348 7.75 20.57 -6.54
N ARG A 349 8.76 20.67 -7.44
CA ARG A 349 8.59 21.31 -8.75
C ARG A 349 7.71 20.48 -9.68
N THR A 350 7.73 19.16 -9.50
CA THR A 350 7.14 18.19 -10.41
C THR A 350 6.07 17.30 -9.76
N ASN A 351 5.97 17.29 -8.44
CA ASN A 351 5.05 16.41 -7.72
C ASN A 351 4.02 17.23 -6.94
N TYR A 352 2.75 16.86 -7.08
CA TYR A 352 1.62 17.47 -6.41
C TYR A 352 1.73 17.37 -4.88
N MET A 353 2.05 16.17 -4.37
CA MET A 353 2.37 15.95 -2.96
C MET A 353 3.88 16.14 -2.77
N HIS A 354 4.26 17.08 -1.90
CA HIS A 354 5.66 17.33 -1.58
C HIS A 354 6.15 16.45 -0.43
N TYR A 355 5.34 16.35 0.62
CA TYR A 355 5.67 15.61 1.83
C TYR A 355 4.45 14.82 2.30
N ALA A 356 4.67 13.59 2.71
CA ALA A 356 3.68 12.78 3.40
C ALA A 356 4.32 12.09 4.61
N ALA A 357 3.59 11.99 5.70
CA ALA A 357 4.02 11.24 6.88
C ALA A 357 2.83 10.53 7.51
N ALA A 358 3.09 9.40 8.14
CA ALA A 358 2.13 8.65 8.93
C ALA A 358 2.80 8.13 10.20
N THR A 359 2.09 8.15 11.30
CA THR A 359 2.56 7.60 12.58
C THR A 359 1.39 7.05 13.37
N GLY A 360 1.67 6.12 14.26
CA GLY A 360 0.62 5.58 15.13
C GLY A 360 1.12 4.46 16.02
N ILE A 361 0.17 3.91 16.73
CA ILE A 361 0.35 2.79 17.64
C ILE A 361 -0.65 1.71 17.30
N ARG A 362 -0.26 0.45 17.53
CA ARG A 362 -1.12 -0.72 17.40
C ARG A 362 -0.86 -1.64 18.57
N TYR A 363 -1.93 -2.18 19.15
CA TYR A 363 -1.85 -3.14 20.24
C TYR A 363 -2.54 -4.44 19.84
N ARG A 364 -1.81 -5.55 19.81
CA ARG A 364 -2.35 -6.88 19.62
C ARG A 364 -2.70 -7.52 20.97
N GLY A 365 -3.90 -8.07 21.07
CA GLY A 365 -4.32 -8.85 22.23
C GLY A 365 -4.37 -8.04 23.54
N LEU A 366 -4.94 -6.83 23.51
CA LEU A 366 -5.08 -5.97 24.69
C LEU A 366 -5.86 -6.68 25.82
N PHE A 367 -6.85 -7.49 25.47
CA PHE A 367 -7.67 -8.26 26.41
C PHE A 367 -7.29 -9.74 26.34
N ASP A 368 -7.10 -10.39 27.51
CA ASP A 368 -6.73 -11.81 27.57
C ASP A 368 -7.78 -12.75 26.97
N SER A 369 -9.05 -12.36 27.04
CA SER A 369 -10.14 -13.09 26.37
C SER A 369 -10.15 -12.94 24.84
N ARG A 370 -9.36 -12.02 24.29
CA ARG A 370 -9.32 -11.65 22.87
C ARG A 370 -7.87 -11.45 22.41
N PRO A 371 -7.01 -12.49 22.46
CA PRO A 371 -5.57 -12.35 22.20
C PRO A 371 -5.23 -12.05 20.72
N GLN A 372 -6.15 -12.29 19.80
CA GLN A 372 -5.97 -12.09 18.37
C GLN A 372 -6.49 -10.73 17.86
N ASP A 373 -7.20 -10.00 18.69
CA ASP A 373 -7.79 -8.71 18.31
C ASP A 373 -6.74 -7.60 18.26
N TRP A 374 -7.00 -6.58 17.47
CA TRP A 374 -6.13 -5.41 17.37
C TRP A 374 -6.86 -4.11 17.70
N LEU A 375 -6.18 -3.23 18.35
CA LEU A 375 -6.55 -1.82 18.55
C LEU A 375 -5.49 -0.94 17.90
N GLY A 376 -5.87 0.00 17.06
CA GLY A 376 -4.94 0.91 16.42
C GLY A 376 -5.41 2.35 16.43
N LEU A 377 -4.47 3.26 16.63
CA LEU A 377 -4.65 4.71 16.51
C LEU A 377 -3.51 5.24 15.62
N GLY A 378 -3.86 5.93 14.55
CA GLY A 378 -2.89 6.50 13.63
C GLY A 378 -3.26 7.91 13.18
N VAL A 379 -2.25 8.63 12.73
CA VAL A 379 -2.38 9.96 12.14
C VAL A 379 -1.52 10.01 10.89
N SER A 380 -2.09 10.48 9.79
CA SER A 380 -1.37 10.78 8.54
C SER A 380 -1.47 12.26 8.22
N MET A 381 -0.46 12.79 7.55
CA MET A 381 -0.40 14.15 7.06
C MET A 381 0.17 14.19 5.64
N VAL A 382 -0.45 14.98 4.78
CA VAL A 382 0.06 15.28 3.43
C VAL A 382 0.21 16.79 3.29
N LYS A 383 1.43 17.26 2.97
CA LYS A 383 1.69 18.63 2.55
C LYS A 383 1.82 18.68 1.04
N LEU A 384 1.07 19.59 0.42
CA LEU A 384 1.10 19.79 -1.01
C LEU A 384 2.29 20.67 -1.43
N SER A 385 2.64 20.60 -2.72
CA SER A 385 3.72 21.38 -3.31
C SER A 385 3.44 22.88 -3.21
N ASP A 386 4.43 23.65 -2.78
CA ASP A 386 4.35 25.11 -2.79
C ASP A 386 4.30 25.64 -4.23
N TYR A 387 4.96 24.98 -5.21
CA TYR A 387 4.85 25.31 -6.63
C TYR A 387 3.41 25.16 -7.14
N TYR A 388 2.75 24.04 -6.78
CA TYR A 388 1.36 23.86 -7.14
C TYR A 388 0.46 24.94 -6.52
N LYS A 389 0.65 25.21 -5.25
CA LYS A 389 -0.10 26.22 -4.48
C LYS A 389 0.06 27.62 -5.08
N ASP A 390 1.28 27.99 -5.46
CA ASP A 390 1.56 29.29 -6.08
C ASP A 390 0.96 29.39 -7.47
N ASN A 391 0.94 28.28 -8.23
CA ASN A 391 0.22 28.21 -9.50
C ASN A 391 -1.28 28.48 -9.34
N GLN A 392 -1.92 27.86 -8.34
CA GLN A 392 -3.35 28.08 -8.08
C GLN A 392 -3.64 29.54 -7.68
N ARG A 393 -2.82 30.14 -6.84
CA ARG A 393 -2.91 31.56 -6.48
C ARG A 393 -2.77 32.45 -7.71
N TYR A 394 -1.77 32.18 -8.54
CA TYR A 394 -1.51 32.93 -9.76
C TYR A 394 -2.69 32.82 -10.75
N MET A 395 -3.24 31.64 -10.93
CA MET A 395 -4.43 31.43 -11.78
C MET A 395 -5.62 32.27 -11.30
N ASN A 396 -5.86 32.32 -10.00
CA ASN A 396 -6.94 33.17 -9.43
C ASN A 396 -6.70 34.65 -9.70
N GLN A 397 -5.45 35.13 -9.61
CA GLN A 397 -5.08 36.53 -9.93
C GLN A 397 -5.29 36.85 -11.41
N VAL A 398 -4.81 35.98 -12.31
CA VAL A 398 -4.95 36.18 -13.77
C VAL A 398 -6.42 36.18 -14.19
N ASN A 399 -7.22 35.29 -13.60
CA ASN A 399 -8.64 35.17 -13.91
C ASN A 399 -9.51 36.21 -13.15
N ASN A 400 -8.88 37.03 -12.29
CA ASN A 400 -9.54 38.01 -11.42
C ASN A 400 -10.70 37.37 -10.59
N VAL A 401 -10.44 36.18 -10.02
CA VAL A 401 -11.39 35.41 -9.20
C VAL A 401 -10.88 35.35 -7.77
N SER A 402 -11.61 35.93 -6.83
CA SER A 402 -11.28 35.93 -5.40
C SER A 402 -12.29 35.17 -4.54
N ASP A 403 -13.52 34.99 -5.05
CA ASP A 403 -14.57 34.30 -4.34
C ASP A 403 -14.42 32.78 -4.50
N TYR A 404 -14.25 32.08 -3.38
CA TYR A 404 -14.15 30.62 -3.34
C TYR A 404 -15.39 29.91 -3.91
N ALA A 405 -16.59 30.50 -3.75
CA ALA A 405 -17.84 29.96 -4.28
C ALA A 405 -17.93 30.03 -5.81
N ASN A 406 -17.08 30.84 -6.46
CA ASN A 406 -17.04 30.91 -7.91
C ASN A 406 -16.54 29.58 -8.51
N PRO A 407 -17.26 28.95 -9.44
CA PRO A 407 -16.83 27.72 -10.09
C PRO A 407 -15.44 27.79 -10.77
N SER A 408 -15.05 28.99 -11.22
CA SER A 408 -13.73 29.24 -11.84
C SER A 408 -12.59 29.48 -10.82
N TYR A 409 -12.91 29.51 -9.53
CA TYR A 409 -11.88 29.61 -8.50
C TYR A 409 -11.04 28.34 -8.43
N SER A 410 -9.73 28.51 -8.49
CA SER A 410 -8.76 27.42 -8.30
C SER A 410 -8.44 27.30 -6.81
N PRO A 411 -8.92 26.26 -6.08
CA PRO A 411 -8.64 26.10 -4.66
C PRO A 411 -7.13 26.06 -4.41
N VAL A 412 -6.70 26.75 -3.34
CA VAL A 412 -5.28 26.86 -2.95
C VAL A 412 -5.00 25.89 -1.81
N PRO A 413 -4.54 24.65 -2.08
CA PRO A 413 -4.38 23.64 -1.05
C PRO A 413 -3.06 23.82 -0.29
N GLY A 414 -3.09 23.49 1.01
CA GLY A 414 -1.93 23.53 1.89
C GLY A 414 -1.52 22.16 2.39
N HIS A 415 -2.12 21.72 3.48
CA HIS A 415 -1.89 20.40 4.07
C HIS A 415 -3.21 19.80 4.55
N SER A 416 -3.29 18.48 4.54
CA SER A 416 -4.40 17.71 5.12
C SER A 416 -3.87 16.81 6.23
N VAL A 417 -4.68 16.57 7.23
CA VAL A 417 -4.41 15.61 8.31
C VAL A 417 -5.59 14.67 8.46
N THR A 418 -5.31 13.38 8.56
CA THR A 418 -6.30 12.34 8.82
C THR A 418 -5.89 11.56 10.05
N ALA A 419 -6.81 11.36 11.00
CA ALA A 419 -6.62 10.47 12.14
C ALA A 419 -7.64 9.33 12.08
N GLU A 420 -7.25 8.14 12.48
CA GLU A 420 -8.13 6.97 12.53
C GLU A 420 -7.89 6.19 13.81
N LEU A 421 -8.99 5.80 14.46
CA LEU A 421 -9.06 4.84 15.55
C LEU A 421 -9.86 3.64 15.08
N TYR A 422 -9.32 2.43 15.20
CA TYR A 422 -10.03 1.20 14.90
C TYR A 422 -9.91 0.16 16.00
N TYR A 423 -10.89 -0.73 16.06
CA TYR A 423 -10.79 -2.01 16.75
C TYR A 423 -11.12 -3.14 15.80
N ARG A 424 -10.19 -4.08 15.64
CA ARG A 424 -10.36 -5.26 14.77
C ARG A 424 -10.69 -6.47 15.60
N PHE A 425 -11.88 -6.99 15.38
CA PHE A 425 -12.36 -8.24 15.97
C PHE A 425 -12.00 -9.40 15.06
N ARG A 426 -11.20 -10.36 15.51
CA ARG A 426 -11.11 -11.67 14.87
C ARG A 426 -12.28 -12.53 15.35
N VAL A 427 -13.38 -12.52 14.58
CA VAL A 427 -14.64 -13.19 14.93
C VAL A 427 -14.49 -14.69 14.83
N THR A 428 -13.84 -15.16 13.76
CA THR A 428 -13.44 -16.55 13.52
C THR A 428 -12.03 -16.55 12.94
N SER A 429 -11.47 -17.74 12.62
CA SER A 429 -10.20 -17.82 11.91
C SER A 429 -10.22 -17.21 10.50
N TRP A 430 -11.39 -17.09 9.89
CA TRP A 430 -11.61 -16.65 8.53
C TRP A 430 -12.39 -15.32 8.39
N LEU A 431 -12.94 -14.75 9.49
CA LEU A 431 -13.74 -13.53 9.48
C LEU A 431 -13.19 -12.50 10.47
N GLU A 432 -12.84 -11.34 9.96
CA GLU A 432 -12.51 -10.15 10.74
C GLU A 432 -13.49 -9.01 10.46
N LEU A 433 -13.88 -8.30 11.52
CA LEU A 433 -14.72 -7.10 11.48
C LEU A 433 -13.97 -5.96 12.17
N GLN A 434 -13.84 -4.83 11.49
CA GLN A 434 -13.10 -3.68 12.00
C GLN A 434 -13.93 -2.40 11.89
N PRO A 435 -14.71 -2.04 12.91
CA PRO A 435 -15.25 -0.69 13.02
C PRO A 435 -14.11 0.32 13.21
N ASP A 436 -14.28 1.50 12.61
CA ASP A 436 -13.35 2.61 12.73
C ASP A 436 -14.05 3.96 12.85
N LEU A 437 -13.30 4.93 13.38
CA LEU A 437 -13.67 6.33 13.46
C LEU A 437 -12.53 7.16 12.89
N GLN A 438 -12.83 7.98 11.89
CA GLN A 438 -11.86 8.84 11.23
C GLN A 438 -12.20 10.31 11.48
N TYR A 439 -11.16 11.12 11.69
CA TYR A 439 -11.24 12.57 11.71
C TYR A 439 -10.39 13.15 10.59
N TRP A 440 -10.98 14.05 9.82
CA TRP A 440 -10.38 14.68 8.65
C TRP A 440 -10.28 16.17 8.86
N HIS A 441 -9.05 16.70 8.90
CA HIS A 441 -8.77 18.13 8.96
C HIS A 441 -8.34 18.63 7.59
N SER A 442 -9.01 19.66 7.09
CA SER A 442 -8.77 20.25 5.77
C SER A 442 -8.63 19.19 4.67
N PRO A 443 -9.69 18.41 4.35
CA PRO A 443 -9.64 17.39 3.31
C PRO A 443 -9.03 17.90 2.01
N ALA A 444 -8.08 17.14 1.43
CA ALA A 444 -7.22 17.53 0.30
C ALA A 444 -6.45 18.86 0.48
N GLY A 445 -6.28 19.32 1.71
CA GLY A 445 -5.53 20.53 2.06
C GLY A 445 -6.29 21.85 1.84
N VAL A 446 -7.59 21.81 1.60
CA VAL A 446 -8.38 23.00 1.31
C VAL A 446 -9.02 23.55 2.60
N ASN A 447 -8.53 24.67 3.10
CA ASN A 447 -9.01 25.26 4.36
C ASN A 447 -10.47 25.74 4.34
N HIS A 448 -11.08 25.91 3.17
CA HIS A 448 -12.48 26.23 3.02
C HIS A 448 -13.41 25.01 3.16
N THR A 449 -12.83 23.82 3.13
CA THR A 449 -13.57 22.57 3.39
C THR A 449 -13.64 22.36 4.89
N GLN A 450 -14.85 22.10 5.41
CA GLN A 450 -15.02 21.82 6.82
C GLN A 450 -14.34 20.50 7.21
N ASP A 451 -13.85 20.45 8.44
CA ASP A 451 -13.38 19.21 9.04
C ASP A 451 -14.51 18.17 9.06
N ALA A 452 -14.17 16.91 8.89
CA ALA A 452 -15.18 15.86 8.76
C ALA A 452 -14.95 14.72 9.75
N TRP A 453 -16.05 14.09 10.14
CA TRP A 453 -16.06 12.85 10.90
C TRP A 453 -16.65 11.74 10.04
N VAL A 454 -15.92 10.65 9.95
CA VAL A 454 -16.31 9.46 9.18
C VAL A 454 -16.31 8.25 10.10
N THR A 455 -17.35 7.43 10.03
CA THR A 455 -17.35 6.11 10.64
C THR A 455 -17.24 5.05 9.57
N GLY A 456 -16.48 4.01 9.83
CA GLY A 456 -16.21 2.93 8.90
C GLY A 456 -16.48 1.55 9.47
N LEU A 457 -16.56 0.59 8.54
CA LEU A 457 -16.53 -0.84 8.85
C LEU A 457 -15.75 -1.55 7.74
N LYS A 458 -14.60 -2.09 8.10
CA LYS A 458 -13.80 -2.96 7.23
C LYS A 458 -14.15 -4.42 7.58
N THR A 459 -14.43 -5.23 6.56
CA THR A 459 -14.70 -6.66 6.72
C THR A 459 -13.68 -7.43 5.90
N VAL A 460 -13.05 -8.42 6.48
CA VAL A 460 -12.10 -9.31 5.81
C VAL A 460 -12.59 -10.76 5.92
N ILE A 461 -12.62 -11.46 4.80
CA ILE A 461 -12.94 -12.89 4.72
C ILE A 461 -11.79 -13.59 4.00
N THR A 462 -11.21 -14.58 4.66
CA THR A 462 -10.22 -15.50 4.08
C THR A 462 -10.91 -16.80 3.71
N PHE A 463 -10.72 -17.29 2.46
CA PHE A 463 -11.38 -18.49 1.99
C PHE A 463 -10.50 -19.74 2.07
#